data_87e371a2bc02d8cc3d0fbb99c296ebd6
#
_entry.id   87e371a2bc02d8cc3d0fbb99c296ebd6
#
_cell.length_a   1.000
_cell.length_b   1.000
_cell.length_c   1.000
_cell.angle_alpha   90.00
_cell.angle_beta   90.00
_cell.angle_gamma   90.00
#
_symmetry.space_group_name_H-M   'P 1'
#
loop_
_entity.id
_entity.type
_entity.pdbx_description
1 polymer ?
#
loop_
_entity_poly.entity_id
_entity_poly.type
_entity_poly.pdbx_seq_one_letter_code
_entity_poly.pdbx_strand_id
1 'polypeptide(L)'
;MTVSEIIERTGQSEVAILREHLLLTALSKRSRYEAECALFEKKYEQTLDDFQKRVNAQRREEDFTQEDDLLDWEFVDAALKWWQTQIEELHCAD
;
A
#
# COMPACT_ATOMS: atom_id res chain seq x y z
N MET A 1 5.91 18.24 29.07
CA MET A 1 5.41 19.04 27.92
C MET A 1 4.22 18.34 27.30
N THR A 2 3.20 19.11 26.97
CA THR A 2 2.03 18.57 26.25
C THR A 2 2.32 18.57 24.74
N VAL A 3 1.54 17.79 24.00
CA VAL A 3 1.63 17.76 22.52
C VAL A 3 1.35 19.15 21.95
N SER A 4 0.36 19.86 22.49
CA SER A 4 0.03 21.23 22.06
C SER A 4 1.18 22.19 22.22
N GLU A 5 1.92 22.10 23.33
CA GLU A 5 3.09 22.94 23.58
C GLU A 5 4.23 22.66 22.60
N ILE A 6 4.43 21.39 22.26
CA ILE A 6 5.44 21.00 21.28
C ILE A 6 5.07 21.54 19.89
N ILE A 7 3.81 21.44 19.49
CA ILE A 7 3.30 21.97 18.22
C ILE A 7 3.51 23.46 18.14
N GLU A 8 3.17 24.21 19.20
CA GLU A 8 3.36 25.66 19.25
C GLU A 8 4.83 26.04 19.07
N ARG A 9 5.74 25.28 19.65
CA ARG A 9 7.19 25.55 19.55
C ARG A 9 7.75 25.29 18.16
N THR A 10 7.12 24.42 17.35
CA THR A 10 7.56 24.17 15.96
C THR A 10 7.20 25.33 15.04
N GLY A 11 6.26 26.20 15.45
CA GLY A 11 5.75 27.28 14.60
C GLY A 11 4.86 26.82 13.46
N GLN A 12 4.45 25.56 13.48
CA GLN A 12 3.58 24.99 12.46
C GLN A 12 2.15 24.81 12.99
N SER A 13 1.17 24.83 12.09
CA SER A 13 -0.21 24.54 12.47
C SER A 13 -0.39 23.03 12.71
N GLU A 14 -1.40 22.66 13.50
CA GLU A 14 -1.75 21.27 13.74
C GLU A 14 -2.06 20.54 12.43
N VAL A 15 -2.78 21.21 11.52
CA VAL A 15 -3.13 20.64 10.21
C VAL A 15 -1.88 20.37 9.38
N ALA A 16 -0.92 21.28 9.37
CA ALA A 16 0.34 21.09 8.63
C ALA A 16 1.14 19.91 9.17
N ILE A 17 1.21 19.78 10.50
CA ILE A 17 1.91 18.67 11.15
C ILE A 17 1.23 17.33 10.86
N LEU A 18 -0.10 17.28 10.94
CA LEU A 18 -0.87 16.08 10.64
C LEU A 18 -0.73 15.67 9.17
N ARG A 19 -0.77 16.64 8.26
CA ARG A 19 -0.57 16.40 6.82
C ARG A 19 0.80 15.77 6.57
N GLU A 20 1.84 16.35 7.14
CA GLU A 20 3.21 15.85 7.00
C GLU A 20 3.33 14.42 7.54
N HIS A 21 2.77 14.16 8.70
CA HIS A 21 2.76 12.83 9.30
C HIS A 21 2.04 11.81 8.42
N LEU A 22 0.85 12.17 7.91
CA LEU A 22 0.08 11.30 7.02
C LEU A 22 0.82 11.03 5.72
N LEU A 23 1.48 12.05 5.16
CA LEU A 23 2.27 11.87 3.94
C LEU A 23 3.43 10.90 4.17
N LEU A 24 4.18 11.06 5.26
CA LEU A 24 5.26 10.15 5.61
C LEU A 24 4.76 8.71 5.81
N THR A 25 3.63 8.56 6.50
CA THR A 25 2.99 7.26 6.68
C THR A 25 2.60 6.64 5.32
N ALA A 26 1.98 7.43 4.45
CA ALA A 26 1.53 6.99 3.13
C ALA A 26 2.72 6.56 2.26
N LEU A 27 3.81 7.32 2.26
CA LEU A 27 5.03 6.99 1.52
C LEU A 27 5.66 5.69 2.02
N SER A 28 5.68 5.50 3.34
CA SER A 28 6.17 4.27 3.95
C SER A 28 5.33 3.05 3.55
N LYS A 29 4.00 3.18 3.58
CA LYS A 29 3.07 2.12 3.18
C LYS A 29 3.20 1.80 1.69
N ARG A 30 3.31 2.82 0.84
CA ARG A 30 3.53 2.62 -0.59
C ARG A 30 4.79 1.80 -0.85
N SER A 31 5.89 2.19 -0.23
CA SER A 31 7.18 1.50 -0.35
C SER A 31 7.07 0.03 0.04
N ARG A 32 6.42 -0.23 1.16
CA ARG A 32 6.20 -1.59 1.67
C ARG A 32 5.38 -2.45 0.70
N TYR A 33 4.25 -1.92 0.23
CA TYR A 33 3.36 -2.68 -0.64
C TYR A 33 3.93 -2.83 -2.06
N GLU A 34 4.69 -1.86 -2.55
CA GLU A 34 5.45 -2.01 -3.80
C GLU A 34 6.44 -3.18 -3.71
N ALA A 35 7.16 -3.28 -2.60
CA ALA A 35 8.11 -4.35 -2.37
C ALA A 35 7.42 -5.72 -2.29
N GLU A 36 6.27 -5.79 -1.62
CA GLU A 36 5.50 -7.03 -1.52
C GLU A 36 4.96 -7.47 -2.89
N CYS A 37 4.44 -6.54 -3.69
CA CYS A 37 4.01 -6.83 -5.07
C CYS A 37 5.18 -7.35 -5.92
N ALA A 38 6.34 -6.71 -5.81
CA ALA A 38 7.53 -7.12 -6.55
C ALA A 38 7.99 -8.54 -6.18
N LEU A 39 7.84 -8.92 -4.91
CA LEU A 39 8.16 -10.28 -4.47
C LEU A 39 7.23 -11.31 -5.13
N PHE A 40 5.94 -11.04 -5.23
CA PHE A 40 5.01 -11.93 -5.91
C PHE A 40 5.29 -12.02 -7.41
N GLU A 41 5.55 -10.88 -8.07
CA GLU A 41 5.91 -10.86 -9.49
C GLU A 41 7.16 -11.70 -9.76
N LYS A 42 8.16 -11.58 -8.90
CA LYS A 42 9.39 -12.36 -9.00
C LYS A 42 9.13 -13.85 -8.75
N LYS A 43 8.32 -14.17 -7.74
CA LYS A 43 8.01 -15.56 -7.38
C LYS A 43 7.33 -16.32 -8.51
N TYR A 44 6.38 -15.67 -9.18
CA TYR A 44 5.56 -16.29 -10.22
C TYR A 44 5.98 -15.92 -11.64
N GLU A 45 6.89 -14.94 -11.79
CA GLU A 45 7.33 -14.43 -13.09
C GLU A 45 6.17 -14.01 -13.99
N GLN A 46 5.13 -13.43 -13.36
CA GLN A 46 3.89 -13.00 -14.01
C GLN A 46 3.41 -11.70 -13.39
N THR A 47 2.54 -10.99 -14.14
CA THR A 47 1.76 -9.90 -13.57
C THR A 47 0.62 -10.47 -12.73
N LEU A 48 0.03 -9.65 -11.86
CA LEU A 48 -1.14 -10.06 -11.08
C LEU A 48 -2.29 -10.49 -11.99
N ASP A 49 -2.54 -9.77 -13.08
CA ASP A 49 -3.61 -10.08 -14.01
C ASP A 49 -3.44 -11.47 -14.64
N ASP A 50 -2.23 -11.78 -15.10
CA ASP A 50 -1.91 -13.09 -15.68
C ASP A 50 -1.99 -14.20 -14.64
N PHE A 51 -1.54 -13.93 -13.42
CA PHE A 51 -1.62 -14.88 -12.31
C PHE A 51 -3.06 -15.17 -11.92
N GLN A 52 -3.92 -14.15 -11.85
CA GLN A 52 -5.35 -14.32 -11.60
C GLN A 52 -6.00 -15.23 -12.63
N LYS A 53 -5.72 -14.99 -13.90
CA LYS A 53 -6.28 -15.80 -15.00
C LYS A 53 -5.84 -17.25 -14.90
N ARG A 54 -4.57 -17.48 -14.61
CA ARG A 54 -4.03 -18.83 -14.47
C ARG A 54 -4.66 -19.58 -13.29
N VAL A 55 -4.69 -18.97 -12.12
CA VAL A 55 -5.25 -19.59 -10.91
C VAL A 55 -6.74 -19.87 -11.07
N ASN A 56 -7.48 -18.93 -11.65
CA ASN A 56 -8.91 -19.11 -11.90
C ASN A 56 -9.20 -20.24 -12.91
N ALA A 57 -8.34 -20.43 -13.90
CA ALA A 57 -8.44 -21.52 -14.86
C ALA A 57 -8.15 -22.88 -14.21
N GLN A 58 -7.37 -22.92 -13.15
CA GLN A 58 -6.94 -24.13 -12.44
C GLN A 58 -7.77 -24.43 -11.19
N ARG A 59 -8.96 -23.84 -11.05
CA ARG A 59 -9.81 -23.96 -9.84
C ARG A 59 -10.09 -25.38 -9.37
N ARG A 60 -9.95 -26.37 -10.24
CA ARG A 60 -10.22 -27.76 -9.92
C ARG A 60 -9.01 -28.51 -9.38
N GLU A 61 -7.84 -27.90 -9.43
CA GLU A 61 -6.62 -28.45 -8.84
C GLU A 61 -6.51 -27.95 -7.41
N GLU A 62 -6.24 -28.87 -6.48
CA GLU A 62 -6.14 -28.55 -5.06
C GLU A 62 -4.79 -27.91 -4.71
N ASP A 63 -4.47 -26.75 -5.28
CA ASP A 63 -3.29 -26.00 -4.88
C ASP A 63 -3.70 -24.75 -4.10
N PHE A 64 -3.92 -24.93 -2.82
CA PHE A 64 -4.32 -23.88 -1.90
C PHE A 64 -3.24 -22.82 -1.73
N THR A 65 -1.97 -23.17 -1.94
CA THR A 65 -0.86 -22.21 -1.80
C THR A 65 -0.97 -21.10 -2.83
N GLN A 66 -1.28 -21.42 -4.09
CA GLN A 66 -1.43 -20.42 -5.15
C GLN A 66 -2.68 -19.58 -4.94
N GLU A 67 -3.76 -20.19 -4.46
CA GLU A 67 -4.99 -19.45 -4.14
C GLU A 67 -4.76 -18.47 -2.99
N ASP A 68 -4.06 -18.88 -1.95
CA ASP A 68 -3.71 -18.03 -0.82
C ASP A 68 -2.80 -16.87 -1.26
N ASP A 69 -1.80 -17.16 -2.08
CA ASP A 69 -0.90 -16.13 -2.62
C ASP A 69 -1.66 -15.14 -3.52
N LEU A 70 -2.64 -15.63 -4.27
CA LEU A 70 -3.48 -14.76 -5.10
C LEU A 70 -4.28 -13.78 -4.23
N LEU A 71 -4.90 -14.27 -3.16
CA LEU A 71 -5.65 -13.42 -2.22
C LEU A 71 -4.75 -12.38 -1.57
N ASP A 72 -3.58 -12.79 -1.13
CA ASP A 72 -2.60 -11.89 -0.52
C ASP A 72 -2.12 -10.84 -1.52
N TRP A 73 -1.81 -11.25 -2.74
CA TRP A 73 -1.35 -10.33 -3.79
C TRP A 73 -2.44 -9.34 -4.18
N GLU A 74 -3.69 -9.80 -4.32
CA GLU A 74 -4.83 -8.92 -4.59
C GLU A 74 -5.02 -7.87 -3.50
N PHE A 75 -4.88 -8.29 -2.24
CA PHE A 75 -4.95 -7.37 -1.09
C PHE A 75 -3.83 -6.32 -1.15
N VAL A 76 -2.61 -6.76 -1.36
CA VAL A 76 -1.43 -5.87 -1.41
C VAL A 76 -1.54 -4.89 -2.57
N ASP A 77 -1.98 -5.35 -3.73
CA ASP A 77 -2.18 -4.51 -4.93
C ASP A 77 -3.25 -3.43 -4.67
N ALA A 78 -4.36 -3.83 -4.08
CA ALA A 78 -5.44 -2.89 -3.73
C ALA A 78 -4.98 -1.86 -2.69
N ALA A 79 -4.23 -2.31 -1.68
CA ALA A 79 -3.67 -1.44 -0.65
C ALA A 79 -2.67 -0.45 -1.25
N LEU A 80 -1.82 -0.90 -2.16
CA LEU A 80 -0.86 -0.03 -2.85
C LEU A 80 -1.58 1.08 -3.63
N LYS A 81 -2.59 0.72 -4.40
CA LYS A 81 -3.39 1.69 -5.17
C LYS A 81 -4.08 2.70 -4.27
N TRP A 82 -4.62 2.23 -3.15
CA TRP A 82 -5.29 3.11 -2.19
C TRP A 82 -4.30 4.13 -1.61
N TRP A 83 -3.11 3.68 -1.19
CA TRP A 83 -2.10 4.58 -0.65
C TRP A 83 -1.55 5.56 -1.70
N GLN A 84 -1.39 5.11 -2.95
CA GLN A 84 -1.00 6.00 -4.05
C GLN A 84 -2.02 7.12 -4.25
N THR A 85 -3.30 6.80 -4.15
CA THR A 85 -4.38 7.80 -4.22
C THR A 85 -4.29 8.79 -3.05
N GLN A 86 -4.03 8.30 -1.84
CA GLN A 86 -3.88 9.17 -0.66
C GLN A 86 -2.68 10.11 -0.81
N ILE A 87 -1.58 9.64 -1.37
CA ILE A 87 -0.40 10.47 -1.61
C ILE A 87 -0.74 11.60 -2.58
N GLU A 88 -1.43 11.29 -3.67
CA GLU A 88 -1.86 12.29 -4.65
C GLU A 88 -2.77 13.35 -4.02
N GLU A 89 -3.74 12.91 -3.22
CA GLU A 89 -4.64 13.82 -2.50
C GLU A 89 -3.90 14.69 -1.49
N LEU A 90 -2.94 14.13 -0.75
CA LEU A 90 -2.13 14.89 0.21
C LEU A 90 -1.25 15.93 -0.48
N HIS A 91 -0.73 15.65 -1.66
CA HIS A 91 0.04 16.63 -2.45
C HIS A 91 -0.84 17.74 -3.02
N CYS A 92 -2.08 17.44 -3.37
CA CYS A 92 -3.01 18.41 -3.94
C CYS A 92 -3.78 19.21 -2.89
N ALA A 93 -3.77 18.77 -1.63
CA ALA A 93 -4.47 19.43 -0.54
C ALA A 93 -3.65 20.63 -0.04
N ASP A 94 -4.18 21.79 -0.24
CA ASP A 94 -3.61 23.04 0.29
C ASP A 94 -4.29 23.47 1.58
#